data_48e37bdd1a0c045886862ea403f38210
#
_entry.id   48e37bdd1a0c045886862ea403f38210
#
_cell.length_a   1.000
_cell.length_b   1.000
_cell.length_c   1.000
_cell.angle_alpha   90.00
_cell.angle_beta   90.00
_cell.angle_gamma   90.00
#
_symmetry.space_group_name_H-M   'P 1'
#
loop_
_entity.id
_entity.type
_entity.pdbx_description
1 polymer ?
#
loop_
_entity_poly.entity_id
_entity_poly.type
_entity_poly.pdbx_seq_one_letter_code
_entity_poly.pdbx_strand_id
1 'polypeptide(L)'
;MKKSIFYTFGLALAAIAFASCDDFLDKMPDSRAELDTEEKVVKMLVSAYPDNTYNMCAEFSSDNVDDYGSIKSYNQLQEELYNWQEVSSVETNENPNAVWGDAYTAIAAANQALAAIEELGGAKTAKLQAAKGEALICRAYAHWVLVNMFCMHYNTNHPDDLGVPYMEHAETELNPKYSRGTVAGVYEKMIEDIETGIPLIDDAIYSAPKYHFNYKAACCFASRVFLFHEDWDNAIKYASMALGSDPKSQLRDLDYLAAFPRNPLNDISKAYNSTSLKANYLISTGLSNAGAIFCNYGSQNRYTHGKSIAAYETIETSATTMS
;
A
#
# COMPACT_ATOMS: atom_id res chain seq x y z
N MET A 1 -65.26 12.03 -37.02
CA MET A 1 -64.50 12.83 -36.05
C MET A 1 -63.97 12.05 -34.84
N LYS A 2 -64.60 11.00 -34.33
CA LYS A 2 -64.10 10.25 -33.11
C LYS A 2 -62.88 9.34 -33.34
N LYS A 3 -62.63 8.87 -34.56
CA LYS A 3 -61.47 8.00 -34.86
C LYS A 3 -60.11 8.78 -35.00
N SER A 4 -60.17 10.06 -35.45
CA SER A 4 -58.98 10.89 -35.62
C SER A 4 -58.36 11.30 -34.26
N ILE A 5 -59.17 11.53 -33.23
CA ILE A 5 -58.72 11.90 -31.88
C ILE A 5 -57.96 10.78 -31.19
N PHE A 6 -58.35 9.52 -31.44
CA PHE A 6 -57.64 8.36 -30.87
C PHE A 6 -56.28 8.11 -31.46
N TYR A 7 -56.05 8.42 -32.75
CA TYR A 7 -54.76 8.29 -33.39
C TYR A 7 -53.78 9.42 -32.97
N THR A 8 -54.28 10.64 -32.77
CA THR A 8 -53.46 11.75 -32.25
C THR A 8 -53.09 11.56 -30.79
N PHE A 9 -53.93 10.98 -29.96
CA PHE A 9 -53.60 10.65 -28.58
C PHE A 9 -52.62 9.47 -28.47
N GLY A 10 -52.72 8.47 -29.36
CA GLY A 10 -51.77 7.34 -29.44
C GLY A 10 -50.37 7.79 -29.90
N LEU A 11 -50.27 8.74 -30.83
CA LEU A 11 -49.00 9.27 -31.32
C LEU A 11 -48.32 10.16 -30.28
N ALA A 12 -49.09 10.96 -29.52
CA ALA A 12 -48.57 11.78 -28.43
C ALA A 12 -48.05 10.95 -27.25
N LEU A 13 -48.71 9.83 -26.91
CA LEU A 13 -48.25 8.89 -25.86
C LEU A 13 -46.97 8.14 -26.28
N ALA A 14 -46.85 7.77 -27.56
CA ALA A 14 -45.64 7.15 -28.09
C ALA A 14 -44.43 8.12 -28.12
N ALA A 15 -44.65 9.41 -28.41
CA ALA A 15 -43.58 10.41 -28.39
C ALA A 15 -43.02 10.71 -26.99
N ILE A 16 -43.85 10.55 -25.93
CA ILE A 16 -43.41 10.73 -24.52
C ILE A 16 -42.63 9.53 -24.05
N ALA A 17 -42.84 8.33 -24.60
CA ALA A 17 -42.10 7.12 -24.23
C ALA A 17 -40.66 7.10 -24.78
N PHE A 18 -40.32 7.90 -25.78
CA PHE A 18 -38.95 8.01 -26.30
C PHE A 18 -38.13 9.14 -25.65
N ALA A 19 -38.74 10.01 -24.86
CA ALA A 19 -38.05 11.11 -24.19
C ALA A 19 -37.55 10.79 -22.77
N SER A 20 -37.73 9.55 -22.28
CA SER A 20 -37.51 9.21 -20.89
C SER A 20 -36.31 8.29 -20.64
N CYS A 21 -35.38 8.14 -21.56
CA CYS A 21 -34.28 7.19 -21.42
C CYS A 21 -32.86 7.76 -21.45
N ASP A 22 -32.65 9.07 -21.68
CA ASP A 22 -31.27 9.59 -21.67
C ASP A 22 -30.67 9.62 -20.26
N ASP A 23 -31.40 10.05 -19.24
CA ASP A 23 -30.92 10.09 -17.85
C ASP A 23 -30.65 8.71 -17.21
N PHE A 24 -31.19 7.63 -17.76
CA PHE A 24 -30.98 6.26 -17.25
C PHE A 24 -29.78 5.58 -17.93
N LEU A 25 -29.43 5.99 -19.15
CA LEU A 25 -28.28 5.47 -19.90
C LEU A 25 -26.99 6.21 -19.55
N ASP A 26 -27.10 7.43 -19.05
CA ASP A 26 -25.95 8.23 -18.57
C ASP A 26 -25.48 7.85 -17.16
N LYS A 27 -26.22 7.03 -16.42
CA LYS A 27 -25.73 6.46 -15.17
C LYS A 27 -24.89 5.24 -15.49
N MET A 28 -23.59 5.33 -15.20
CA MET A 28 -22.71 4.17 -15.24
C MET A 28 -23.37 2.96 -14.53
N PRO A 29 -23.39 1.77 -15.16
CA PRO A 29 -24.04 0.59 -14.60
C PRO A 29 -23.37 0.03 -13.34
N ASP A 30 -22.24 0.58 -12.94
CA ASP A 30 -21.56 0.18 -11.72
C ASP A 30 -21.40 1.38 -10.76
N SER A 31 -21.35 1.10 -9.47
CA SER A 31 -21.31 2.07 -8.37
C SER A 31 -19.97 2.81 -8.24
N ARG A 32 -19.18 2.93 -9.30
CA ARG A 32 -17.94 3.72 -9.28
C ARG A 32 -18.31 5.19 -9.14
N ALA A 33 -17.73 5.84 -8.14
CA ALA A 33 -17.88 7.27 -7.98
C ALA A 33 -17.23 7.96 -9.19
N GLU A 34 -17.98 8.80 -9.91
CA GLU A 34 -17.41 9.66 -10.94
C GLU A 34 -16.35 10.57 -10.32
N LEU A 35 -15.13 10.52 -10.87
CA LEU A 35 -13.99 11.32 -10.41
C LEU A 35 -13.94 12.65 -11.18
N ASP A 36 -15.05 13.39 -11.15
CA ASP A 36 -15.30 14.59 -11.92
C ASP A 36 -14.81 15.90 -11.27
N THR A 37 -14.22 15.81 -10.07
CA THR A 37 -13.66 16.95 -9.34
C THR A 37 -12.31 16.64 -8.72
N GLU A 38 -11.47 17.67 -8.53
CA GLU A 38 -10.18 17.56 -7.85
C GLU A 38 -10.30 16.93 -6.45
N GLU A 39 -11.34 17.29 -5.71
CA GLU A 39 -11.60 16.76 -4.36
C GLU A 39 -11.89 15.26 -4.39
N LYS A 40 -12.62 14.78 -5.39
CA LYS A 40 -12.89 13.34 -5.55
C LYS A 40 -11.63 12.56 -5.92
N VAL A 41 -10.78 13.12 -6.79
CA VAL A 41 -9.48 12.54 -7.14
C VAL A 41 -8.60 12.39 -5.89
N VAL A 42 -8.44 13.47 -5.10
CA VAL A 42 -7.65 13.41 -3.84
C VAL A 42 -8.22 12.37 -2.87
N LYS A 43 -9.56 12.29 -2.75
CA LYS A 43 -10.19 11.28 -1.89
C LYS A 43 -9.98 9.85 -2.38
N MET A 44 -9.93 9.63 -3.69
CA MET A 44 -9.68 8.32 -4.29
C MET A 44 -8.29 7.78 -3.90
N LEU A 45 -7.31 8.66 -3.72
CA LEU A 45 -5.94 8.27 -3.35
C LEU A 45 -5.83 7.58 -1.99
N VAL A 46 -6.81 7.73 -1.10
CA VAL A 46 -6.88 6.94 0.14
C VAL A 46 -6.94 5.44 -0.15
N SER A 47 -7.54 5.05 -1.28
CA SER A 47 -7.61 3.65 -1.73
C SER A 47 -6.38 3.19 -2.53
N ALA A 48 -5.41 4.08 -2.76
CA ALA A 48 -4.17 3.73 -3.47
C ALA A 48 -3.08 3.15 -2.54
N TYR A 49 -3.43 2.86 -1.29
CA TYR A 49 -2.56 2.20 -0.32
C TYR A 49 -3.06 0.79 -0.08
N PRO A 50 -2.18 -0.25 -0.08
CA PRO A 50 -2.61 -1.60 0.26
C PRO A 50 -3.14 -1.68 1.70
N ASP A 51 -4.28 -2.31 1.89
CA ASP A 51 -4.88 -2.53 3.21
C ASP A 51 -4.17 -3.64 3.98
N ASN A 52 -3.62 -4.62 3.27
CA ASN A 52 -2.88 -5.75 3.85
C ASN A 52 -1.37 -5.52 3.78
N THR A 53 -0.68 -5.91 4.84
CA THR A 53 0.76 -5.75 4.94
C THR A 53 1.49 -7.05 4.57
N TYR A 54 2.71 -6.91 4.06
CA TYR A 54 3.60 -8.05 3.79
C TYR A 54 4.41 -8.49 5.01
N ASN A 55 4.25 -7.81 6.16
CA ASN A 55 5.10 -7.98 7.33
C ASN A 55 5.11 -9.41 7.85
N MET A 56 3.94 -10.06 7.92
CA MET A 56 3.84 -11.44 8.37
C MET A 56 4.60 -12.40 7.45
N CYS A 57 4.42 -12.25 6.14
CA CYS A 57 5.13 -13.09 5.17
C CYS A 57 6.64 -12.91 5.27
N ALA A 58 7.11 -11.66 5.34
CA ALA A 58 8.52 -11.35 5.40
C ALA A 58 9.15 -11.83 6.71
N GLU A 59 8.48 -11.62 7.85
CA GLU A 59 9.01 -11.95 9.15
C GLU A 59 9.09 -13.46 9.39
N PHE A 60 8.05 -14.23 9.02
CA PHE A 60 8.10 -15.69 9.12
C PHE A 60 9.16 -16.34 8.23
N SER A 61 9.50 -15.69 7.11
CA SER A 61 10.54 -16.17 6.19
C SER A 61 11.93 -15.64 6.52
N SER A 62 12.11 -15.00 7.69
CA SER A 62 13.37 -14.40 8.13
C SER A 62 14.08 -15.24 9.18
N ASP A 63 15.37 -14.95 9.43
CA ASP A 63 16.18 -15.56 10.49
C ASP A 63 15.77 -15.08 11.90
N ASN A 64 14.80 -14.20 12.03
CA ASN A 64 14.34 -13.69 13.32
C ASN A 64 13.41 -14.67 14.03
N VAL A 65 12.83 -15.63 13.32
CA VAL A 65 11.82 -16.56 13.82
C VAL A 65 12.42 -17.93 14.10
N ASP A 66 12.10 -18.52 15.26
CA ASP A 66 12.46 -19.88 15.65
C ASP A 66 11.23 -20.79 15.73
N ASP A 67 11.45 -22.11 15.58
CA ASP A 67 10.46 -23.15 15.84
C ASP A 67 10.56 -23.64 17.29
N TYR A 68 9.55 -23.36 18.10
CA TYR A 68 9.47 -23.77 19.53
C TYR A 68 8.85 -25.15 19.74
N GLY A 69 8.61 -25.89 18.68
CA GLY A 69 8.18 -27.28 18.70
C GLY A 69 6.68 -27.51 18.83
N SER A 70 6.31 -28.80 18.75
CA SER A 70 4.93 -29.25 18.60
C SER A 70 4.02 -29.08 19.82
N ILE A 71 4.55 -28.67 20.97
CA ILE A 71 3.76 -28.37 22.18
C ILE A 71 3.04 -27.01 22.09
N LYS A 72 3.36 -26.22 21.08
CA LYS A 72 2.75 -24.92 20.82
C LYS A 72 1.64 -25.03 19.78
N SER A 73 0.84 -24.00 19.66
CA SER A 73 -0.24 -23.95 18.69
C SER A 73 0.28 -24.08 17.27
N TYR A 74 -0.31 -24.98 16.50
CA TYR A 74 -0.03 -25.14 15.08
C TYR A 74 -0.80 -24.12 14.27
N ASN A 75 -0.15 -23.54 13.26
CA ASN A 75 -0.77 -22.74 12.23
C ASN A 75 -0.10 -23.06 10.89
N GLN A 76 -0.89 -23.47 9.91
CA GLN A 76 -0.41 -23.94 8.63
C GLN A 76 0.32 -22.83 7.85
N LEU A 77 -0.23 -21.63 7.81
CA LEU A 77 0.39 -20.50 7.11
C LEU A 77 1.78 -20.17 7.68
N GLN A 78 1.90 -20.16 9.01
CA GLN A 78 3.18 -19.89 9.68
C GLN A 78 4.22 -20.98 9.36
N GLU A 79 3.81 -22.26 9.36
CA GLU A 79 4.71 -23.37 9.02
C GLU A 79 5.15 -23.32 7.56
N GLU A 80 4.24 -23.07 6.64
CA GLU A 80 4.54 -22.97 5.20
C GLU A 80 5.53 -21.82 4.92
N LEU A 81 5.32 -20.63 5.52
CA LEU A 81 6.21 -19.48 5.38
C LEU A 81 7.59 -19.72 6.03
N TYR A 82 7.62 -20.22 7.26
CA TYR A 82 8.86 -20.50 7.98
C TYR A 82 9.75 -21.54 7.27
N ASN A 83 9.14 -22.57 6.70
CA ASN A 83 9.86 -23.62 5.99
C ASN A 83 10.04 -23.32 4.47
N TRP A 84 9.71 -22.12 4.00
CA TRP A 84 9.81 -21.73 2.59
C TRP A 84 9.07 -22.71 1.66
N GLN A 85 7.92 -23.21 2.09
CA GLN A 85 7.06 -24.10 1.32
C GLN A 85 6.10 -23.30 0.44
N GLU A 86 5.49 -23.98 -0.54
CA GLU A 86 4.38 -23.40 -1.28
C GLU A 86 3.23 -23.09 -0.32
N VAL A 87 2.81 -21.82 -0.27
CA VAL A 87 1.76 -21.39 0.64
C VAL A 87 0.41 -21.73 0.05
N SER A 88 -0.28 -22.68 0.68
CA SER A 88 -1.62 -23.11 0.33
C SER A 88 -2.70 -22.53 1.25
N SER A 89 -2.33 -22.08 2.45
CA SER A 89 -3.23 -21.49 3.42
C SER A 89 -3.67 -20.08 3.00
N VAL A 90 -4.96 -19.84 3.05
CA VAL A 90 -5.59 -18.52 2.82
C VAL A 90 -6.13 -17.92 4.11
N GLU A 91 -5.72 -18.48 5.25
CA GLU A 91 -6.09 -17.94 6.56
C GLU A 91 -5.45 -16.58 6.77
N THR A 92 -6.18 -15.64 7.27
CA THR A 92 -5.76 -14.25 7.53
C THR A 92 -5.64 -13.38 6.25
N ASN A 93 -5.75 -12.09 6.46
CA ASN A 93 -5.56 -11.07 5.43
C ASN A 93 -4.08 -10.73 5.15
N GLU A 94 -3.13 -11.41 5.80
CA GLU A 94 -1.69 -11.21 5.62
C GLU A 94 -1.02 -12.43 4.94
N ASN A 95 -1.81 -13.28 4.26
CA ASN A 95 -1.27 -14.34 3.42
C ASN A 95 -0.79 -13.79 2.06
N PRO A 96 0.05 -14.50 1.31
CA PRO A 96 0.58 -14.02 0.04
C PRO A 96 -0.50 -13.64 -1.01
N ASN A 97 -1.62 -14.37 -1.08
CA ASN A 97 -2.69 -14.04 -2.02
C ASN A 97 -3.37 -12.71 -1.68
N ALA A 98 -3.60 -12.45 -0.38
CA ALA A 98 -4.17 -11.18 0.07
C ALA A 98 -3.22 -10.01 -0.20
N VAL A 99 -1.92 -10.17 0.09
CA VAL A 99 -0.90 -9.15 -0.22
C VAL A 99 -0.85 -8.86 -1.72
N TRP A 100 -0.88 -9.91 -2.57
CA TRP A 100 -0.92 -9.76 -4.02
C TRP A 100 -2.16 -9.00 -4.51
N GLY A 101 -3.33 -9.44 -4.09
CA GLY A 101 -4.61 -8.85 -4.50
C GLY A 101 -4.75 -7.39 -4.09
N ASP A 102 -4.37 -7.07 -2.86
CA ASP A 102 -4.43 -5.70 -2.34
C ASP A 102 -3.44 -4.75 -2.99
N ALA A 103 -2.23 -5.23 -3.29
CA ALA A 103 -1.26 -4.41 -4.00
C ALA A 103 -1.80 -4.02 -5.40
N TYR A 104 -2.38 -4.96 -6.16
CA TYR A 104 -3.01 -4.63 -7.45
C TYR A 104 -4.28 -3.78 -7.31
N THR A 105 -5.04 -3.93 -6.23
CA THR A 105 -6.18 -3.03 -5.94
C THR A 105 -5.71 -1.59 -5.71
N ALA A 106 -4.64 -1.41 -4.95
CA ALA A 106 -4.03 -0.09 -4.74
C ALA A 106 -3.48 0.51 -6.05
N ILE A 107 -2.84 -0.30 -6.89
CA ILE A 107 -2.37 0.12 -8.22
C ILE A 107 -3.54 0.55 -9.11
N ALA A 108 -4.64 -0.21 -9.12
CA ALA A 108 -5.83 0.14 -9.88
C ALA A 108 -6.41 1.49 -9.42
N ALA A 109 -6.46 1.74 -8.11
CA ALA A 109 -6.90 3.03 -7.56
C ALA A 109 -5.98 4.18 -7.97
N ALA A 110 -4.66 3.99 -7.91
CA ALA A 110 -3.69 4.98 -8.36
C ALA A 110 -3.85 5.29 -9.86
N ASN A 111 -4.02 4.27 -10.70
CA ASN A 111 -4.22 4.43 -12.13
C ASN A 111 -5.55 5.10 -12.47
N GLN A 112 -6.63 4.82 -11.71
CA GLN A 112 -7.90 5.52 -11.86
C GLN A 112 -7.79 7.00 -11.51
N ALA A 113 -7.04 7.34 -10.45
CA ALA A 113 -6.78 8.74 -10.10
C ALA A 113 -5.97 9.46 -11.20
N LEU A 114 -4.95 8.79 -11.76
CA LEU A 114 -4.16 9.34 -12.88
C LEU A 114 -5.02 9.54 -14.13
N ALA A 115 -5.87 8.60 -14.49
CA ALA A 115 -6.80 8.72 -15.63
C ALA A 115 -7.77 9.87 -15.42
N ALA A 116 -8.37 10.01 -14.23
CA ALA A 116 -9.28 11.11 -13.91
C ALA A 116 -8.60 12.48 -13.97
N ILE A 117 -7.32 12.59 -13.58
CA ILE A 117 -6.54 13.82 -13.73
C ILE A 117 -6.43 14.20 -15.21
N GLU A 118 -6.16 13.24 -16.09
CA GLU A 118 -6.09 13.51 -17.53
C GLU A 118 -7.47 13.89 -18.12
N GLU A 119 -8.57 13.27 -17.68
CA GLU A 119 -9.94 13.61 -18.06
C GLU A 119 -10.35 15.02 -17.62
N LEU A 120 -9.86 15.47 -16.46
CA LEU A 120 -10.03 16.85 -15.98
C LEU A 120 -9.16 17.87 -16.77
N GLY A 121 -8.46 17.42 -17.77
CA GLY A 121 -7.61 18.24 -18.65
C GLY A 121 -6.14 18.32 -18.21
N GLY A 122 -5.68 17.38 -17.41
CA GLY A 122 -4.31 17.26 -16.91
C GLY A 122 -4.08 17.97 -15.58
N ALA A 123 -2.90 17.79 -15.01
CA ALA A 123 -2.51 18.33 -13.70
C ALA A 123 -2.21 19.86 -13.77
N LYS A 124 -3.22 20.67 -14.05
CA LYS A 124 -3.09 22.12 -14.24
C LYS A 124 -3.08 22.92 -12.94
N THR A 125 -3.66 22.39 -11.88
CA THR A 125 -3.71 23.04 -10.56
C THR A 125 -2.68 22.43 -9.61
N ALA A 126 -2.26 23.17 -8.59
CA ALA A 126 -1.34 22.66 -7.58
C ALA A 126 -1.91 21.39 -6.89
N LYS A 127 -3.24 21.36 -6.68
CA LYS A 127 -3.92 20.20 -6.07
C LYS A 127 -3.83 18.96 -6.97
N LEU A 128 -4.10 19.09 -8.28
CA LEU A 128 -4.00 17.97 -9.22
C LEU A 128 -2.52 17.56 -9.46
N GLN A 129 -1.58 18.50 -9.42
CA GLN A 129 -0.15 18.17 -9.46
C GLN A 129 0.26 17.31 -8.26
N ALA A 130 -0.11 17.73 -7.05
CA ALA A 130 0.20 16.96 -5.85
C ALA A 130 -0.51 15.60 -5.84
N ALA A 131 -1.77 15.52 -6.26
CA ALA A 131 -2.50 14.27 -6.42
C ALA A 131 -1.83 13.33 -7.44
N LYS A 132 -1.34 13.87 -8.58
CA LYS A 132 -0.56 13.10 -9.56
C LYS A 132 0.73 12.57 -8.95
N GLY A 133 1.44 13.40 -8.20
CA GLY A 133 2.66 12.99 -7.49
C GLY A 133 2.41 11.83 -6.55
N GLU A 134 1.40 11.94 -5.68
CA GLU A 134 1.03 10.87 -4.74
C GLU A 134 0.61 9.59 -5.47
N ALA A 135 -0.22 9.68 -6.52
CA ALA A 135 -0.67 8.52 -7.29
C ALA A 135 0.52 7.73 -7.88
N LEU A 136 1.51 8.42 -8.45
CA LEU A 136 2.72 7.81 -8.99
C LEU A 136 3.52 7.09 -7.89
N ILE A 137 3.70 7.72 -6.74
CA ILE A 137 4.43 7.11 -5.61
C ILE A 137 3.66 5.90 -5.05
N CYS A 138 2.34 5.97 -4.92
CA CYS A 138 1.51 4.83 -4.49
C CYS A 138 1.62 3.67 -5.46
N ARG A 139 1.58 3.93 -6.77
CA ARG A 139 1.76 2.92 -7.82
C ARG A 139 3.13 2.25 -7.74
N ALA A 140 4.18 3.04 -7.62
CA ALA A 140 5.54 2.53 -7.44
C ALA A 140 5.68 1.70 -6.16
N TYR A 141 5.08 2.15 -5.04
CA TYR A 141 5.13 1.43 -3.76
C TYR A 141 4.46 0.05 -3.84
N ALA A 142 3.26 -0.02 -4.40
CA ALA A 142 2.57 -1.29 -4.52
C ALA A 142 3.32 -2.28 -5.45
N HIS A 143 3.92 -1.79 -6.56
CA HIS A 143 4.78 -2.62 -7.40
C HIS A 143 6.09 -3.02 -6.70
N TRP A 144 6.64 -2.16 -5.83
CA TRP A 144 7.80 -2.51 -5.01
C TRP A 144 7.49 -3.67 -4.05
N VAL A 145 6.31 -3.64 -3.41
CA VAL A 145 5.85 -4.77 -2.59
C VAL A 145 5.77 -6.05 -3.43
N LEU A 146 5.11 -5.98 -4.59
CA LEU A 146 4.94 -7.14 -5.46
C LEU A 146 6.27 -7.73 -5.95
N VAL A 147 7.17 -6.91 -6.48
CA VAL A 147 8.43 -7.42 -7.04
C VAL A 147 9.36 -8.00 -5.99
N ASN A 148 9.40 -7.40 -4.78
CA ASN A 148 10.27 -7.90 -3.72
C ASN A 148 9.70 -9.10 -2.97
N MET A 149 8.37 -9.30 -2.99
CA MET A 149 7.73 -10.46 -2.35
C MET A 149 7.63 -11.67 -3.28
N PHE A 150 7.50 -11.46 -4.60
CA PHE A 150 7.12 -12.54 -5.53
C PHE A 150 8.12 -12.77 -6.66
N CYS A 151 9.25 -12.06 -6.66
CA CYS A 151 10.30 -12.22 -7.66
C CYS A 151 11.67 -12.41 -7.00
N MET A 152 12.67 -12.74 -7.80
CA MET A 152 14.06 -12.68 -7.38
C MET A 152 14.44 -11.22 -7.05
N HIS A 153 15.43 -11.04 -6.19
CA HIS A 153 15.97 -9.70 -5.90
C HIS A 153 16.59 -9.10 -7.18
N TYR A 154 16.58 -7.78 -7.26
CA TYR A 154 17.25 -7.07 -8.34
C TYR A 154 18.73 -7.47 -8.41
N ASN A 155 19.21 -7.82 -9.60
CA ASN A 155 20.59 -8.22 -9.81
C ASN A 155 21.03 -7.90 -11.25
N THR A 156 22.03 -7.06 -11.38
CA THR A 156 22.58 -6.67 -12.71
C THR A 156 23.16 -7.84 -13.51
N ASN A 157 23.55 -8.94 -12.85
CA ASN A 157 24.03 -10.14 -13.52
C ASN A 157 22.90 -11.05 -14.04
N HIS A 158 21.66 -10.78 -13.67
CA HIS A 158 20.47 -11.54 -14.04
C HIS A 158 19.36 -10.62 -14.59
N PRO A 159 19.60 -9.91 -15.71
CA PRO A 159 18.68 -8.89 -16.22
C PRO A 159 17.35 -9.47 -16.72
N ASP A 160 17.31 -10.77 -17.02
CA ASP A 160 16.16 -11.47 -17.59
C ASP A 160 15.27 -12.14 -16.51
N ASP A 161 15.61 -12.00 -15.21
CA ASP A 161 14.78 -12.54 -14.15
C ASP A 161 13.36 -12.00 -14.25
N LEU A 162 12.37 -12.92 -14.17
CA LEU A 162 10.97 -12.57 -14.37
C LEU A 162 10.44 -11.69 -13.25
N GLY A 163 9.92 -10.53 -13.63
CA GLY A 163 9.26 -9.57 -12.76
C GLY A 163 7.77 -9.85 -12.56
N VAL A 164 7.05 -8.82 -12.20
CA VAL A 164 5.57 -8.76 -12.16
C VAL A 164 5.05 -7.88 -13.31
N PRO A 165 3.78 -8.02 -13.73
CA PRO A 165 3.18 -7.05 -14.63
C PRO A 165 3.18 -5.65 -14.00
N TYR A 166 3.77 -4.67 -14.70
CA TYR A 166 3.72 -3.27 -14.28
C TYR A 166 2.51 -2.58 -14.93
N MET A 167 1.53 -2.20 -14.12
CA MET A 167 0.25 -1.66 -14.57
C MET A 167 0.30 -0.13 -14.61
N GLU A 168 0.33 0.44 -15.82
CA GLU A 168 0.49 1.89 -16.02
C GLU A 168 -0.84 2.63 -16.24
N HIS A 169 -1.90 1.88 -16.57
CA HIS A 169 -3.20 2.44 -16.96
C HIS A 169 -4.35 1.80 -16.20
N ALA A 170 -5.44 2.53 -16.06
CA ALA A 170 -6.69 1.96 -15.57
C ALA A 170 -7.21 0.89 -16.54
N GLU A 171 -7.68 -0.24 -15.99
CA GLU A 171 -8.21 -1.33 -16.79
C GLU A 171 -9.60 -0.97 -17.34
N THR A 172 -9.78 -1.18 -18.63
CA THR A 172 -11.04 -0.95 -19.36
C THR A 172 -11.66 -2.24 -19.89
N GLU A 173 -10.93 -3.36 -19.85
CA GLU A 173 -11.35 -4.66 -20.37
C GLU A 173 -11.54 -5.67 -19.21
N LEU A 174 -12.44 -6.64 -19.43
CA LEU A 174 -12.61 -7.76 -18.52
C LEU A 174 -11.55 -8.83 -18.79
N ASN A 175 -10.82 -9.25 -17.73
CA ASN A 175 -9.76 -10.28 -17.79
C ASN A 175 -8.68 -10.02 -18.84
N PRO A 176 -8.05 -8.84 -18.85
CA PRO A 176 -6.94 -8.56 -19.75
C PRO A 176 -5.77 -9.50 -19.47
N LYS A 177 -4.97 -9.80 -20.51
CA LYS A 177 -3.78 -10.64 -20.36
C LYS A 177 -2.54 -9.78 -20.24
N TYR A 178 -1.79 -9.97 -19.16
CA TYR A 178 -0.56 -9.26 -18.91
C TYR A 178 0.65 -10.17 -19.00
N SER A 179 1.76 -9.63 -19.51
CA SER A 179 3.09 -10.27 -19.42
C SER A 179 3.80 -9.81 -18.16
N ARG A 180 4.62 -10.69 -17.59
CA ARG A 180 5.35 -10.36 -16.36
C ARG A 180 6.43 -9.28 -16.54
N GLY A 181 7.08 -9.24 -17.70
CA GLY A 181 8.27 -8.43 -17.87
C GLY A 181 9.46 -8.97 -17.05
N THR A 182 10.46 -8.12 -16.80
CA THR A 182 11.63 -8.47 -16.00
C THR A 182 11.67 -7.69 -14.69
N VAL A 183 12.42 -8.17 -13.69
CA VAL A 183 12.67 -7.44 -12.45
C VAL A 183 13.29 -6.08 -12.75
N ALA A 184 14.29 -6.03 -13.63
CA ALA A 184 14.93 -4.78 -14.05
C ALA A 184 13.91 -3.79 -14.64
N GLY A 185 13.03 -4.24 -15.53
CA GLY A 185 11.98 -3.39 -16.12
C GLY A 185 10.97 -2.89 -15.12
N VAL A 186 10.64 -3.66 -14.07
CA VAL A 186 9.80 -3.17 -12.96
C VAL A 186 10.50 -2.05 -12.20
N TYR A 187 11.80 -2.21 -11.89
CA TYR A 187 12.57 -1.17 -11.20
C TYR A 187 12.71 0.10 -12.04
N GLU A 188 12.96 -0.01 -13.36
CA GLU A 188 13.01 1.13 -14.28
C GLU A 188 11.72 1.96 -14.21
N LYS A 189 10.57 1.30 -14.29
CA LYS A 189 9.25 1.97 -14.23
C LYS A 189 8.94 2.57 -12.85
N MET A 190 9.31 1.88 -11.77
CA MET A 190 9.19 2.43 -10.42
C MET A 190 10.02 3.69 -10.24
N ILE A 191 11.26 3.70 -10.77
CA ILE A 191 12.16 4.86 -10.71
C ILE A 191 11.57 6.02 -11.51
N GLU A 192 11.03 5.77 -12.70
CA GLU A 192 10.34 6.78 -13.51
C GLU A 192 9.17 7.42 -12.74
N ASP A 193 8.33 6.60 -12.11
CA ASP A 193 7.22 7.07 -11.28
C ASP A 193 7.71 7.91 -10.09
N ILE A 194 8.78 7.49 -9.41
CA ILE A 194 9.35 8.17 -8.26
C ILE A 194 9.95 9.53 -8.67
N GLU A 195 10.76 9.54 -9.72
CA GLU A 195 11.43 10.77 -10.17
C GLU A 195 10.45 11.79 -10.75
N THR A 196 9.37 11.31 -11.36
CA THR A 196 8.27 12.16 -11.84
C THR A 196 7.38 12.64 -10.69
N GLY A 197 7.09 11.75 -9.73
CA GLY A 197 6.11 12.01 -8.67
C GLY A 197 6.62 12.92 -7.56
N ILE A 198 7.84 12.70 -7.05
CA ILE A 198 8.38 13.46 -5.90
C ILE A 198 8.35 14.98 -6.11
N PRO A 199 8.77 15.53 -7.28
CA PRO A 199 8.73 16.98 -7.51
C PRO A 199 7.31 17.59 -7.50
N LEU A 200 6.28 16.79 -7.66
CA LEU A 200 4.88 17.23 -7.71
C LEU A 200 4.21 17.21 -6.33
N ILE A 201 4.77 16.52 -5.35
CA ILE A 201 4.16 16.38 -4.01
C ILE A 201 4.13 17.75 -3.31
N ASP A 202 2.94 18.09 -2.80
CA ASP A 202 2.72 19.23 -1.93
C ASP A 202 1.90 18.80 -0.70
N ASP A 203 2.54 18.79 0.46
CA ASP A 203 1.94 18.37 1.72
C ASP A 203 0.76 19.26 2.15
N ALA A 204 0.65 20.48 1.59
CA ALA A 204 -0.38 21.46 1.96
C ALA A 204 -1.79 21.06 1.48
N ILE A 205 -1.91 20.14 0.52
CA ILE A 205 -3.23 19.69 0.05
C ILE A 205 -3.93 18.73 1.02
N TYR A 206 -3.19 18.15 1.98
CA TYR A 206 -3.71 17.14 2.88
C TYR A 206 -4.06 17.72 4.25
N SER A 207 -5.23 17.33 4.77
CA SER A 207 -5.61 17.64 6.17
C SER A 207 -4.81 16.82 7.19
N ALA A 208 -4.32 15.64 6.80
CA ALA A 208 -3.56 14.72 7.62
C ALA A 208 -2.38 14.13 6.84
N PRO A 209 -1.32 14.92 6.57
CA PRO A 209 -0.25 14.54 5.63
C PRO A 209 0.44 13.21 5.93
N LYS A 210 0.48 12.79 7.20
CA LYS A 210 1.17 11.54 7.58
C LYS A 210 0.40 10.25 7.26
N TYR A 211 -0.81 10.37 6.75
CA TYR A 211 -1.56 9.24 6.17
C TYR A 211 -1.45 9.18 4.64
N HIS A 212 -0.63 10.05 4.05
CA HIS A 212 -0.37 10.15 2.63
C HIS A 212 1.14 10.08 2.37
N PHE A 213 1.54 9.71 1.16
CA PHE A 213 2.92 9.92 0.73
C PHE A 213 3.21 11.41 0.65
N ASN A 214 3.44 12.00 1.82
CA ASN A 214 4.00 13.33 1.93
C ASN A 214 5.44 13.34 1.42
N TYR A 215 6.01 14.53 1.21
CA TYR A 215 7.32 14.68 0.61
C TYR A 215 8.42 13.85 1.30
N LYS A 216 8.46 13.85 2.64
CA LYS A 216 9.46 13.07 3.39
C LYS A 216 9.26 11.57 3.27
N ALA A 217 8.01 11.11 3.33
CA ALA A 217 7.68 9.70 3.17
C ALA A 217 8.05 9.20 1.78
N ALA A 218 7.76 9.98 0.74
CA ALA A 218 8.12 9.67 -0.64
C ALA A 218 9.64 9.60 -0.83
N CYS A 219 10.40 10.55 -0.25
CA CYS A 219 11.86 10.51 -0.27
C CYS A 219 12.43 9.28 0.48
N CYS A 220 11.86 8.90 1.62
CA CYS A 220 12.26 7.67 2.33
C CYS A 220 11.99 6.43 1.49
N PHE A 221 10.84 6.36 0.83
CA PHE A 221 10.52 5.27 -0.07
C PHE A 221 11.48 5.23 -1.27
N ALA A 222 11.74 6.36 -1.91
CA ALA A 222 12.71 6.46 -3.00
C ALA A 222 14.09 5.97 -2.57
N SER A 223 14.58 6.42 -1.41
CA SER A 223 15.86 5.94 -0.86
C SER A 223 15.90 4.41 -0.73
N ARG A 224 14.80 3.78 -0.29
CA ARG A 224 14.68 2.32 -0.20
C ARG A 224 14.71 1.64 -1.57
N VAL A 225 13.99 2.19 -2.57
CA VAL A 225 13.99 1.64 -3.93
C VAL A 225 15.40 1.68 -4.52
N PHE A 226 16.08 2.82 -4.43
CA PHE A 226 17.46 2.97 -4.93
C PHE A 226 18.47 2.11 -4.16
N LEU A 227 18.26 1.89 -2.84
CA LEU A 227 19.07 0.97 -2.05
C LEU A 227 18.94 -0.47 -2.59
N PHE A 228 17.72 -0.94 -2.88
CA PHE A 228 17.47 -2.27 -3.42
C PHE A 228 17.88 -2.39 -4.89
N HIS A 229 17.95 -1.28 -5.61
CA HIS A 229 18.45 -1.19 -6.98
C HIS A 229 19.99 -1.09 -7.04
N GLU A 230 20.68 -1.06 -5.90
CA GLU A 230 22.14 -0.89 -5.76
C GLU A 230 22.66 0.46 -6.27
N ASP A 231 21.81 1.47 -6.40
CA ASP A 231 22.16 2.86 -6.72
C ASP A 231 22.37 3.65 -5.42
N TRP A 232 23.57 3.53 -4.89
CA TRP A 232 23.95 4.11 -3.58
C TRP A 232 23.90 5.62 -3.57
N ASP A 233 24.25 6.28 -4.66
CA ASP A 233 24.26 7.74 -4.76
C ASP A 233 22.84 8.32 -4.66
N ASN A 234 21.90 7.77 -5.40
CA ASN A 234 20.50 8.16 -5.30
C ASN A 234 19.87 7.73 -3.97
N ALA A 235 20.22 6.59 -3.42
CA ALA A 235 19.78 6.18 -2.08
C ALA A 235 20.20 7.22 -1.02
N ILE A 236 21.44 7.68 -1.03
CA ILE A 236 21.96 8.73 -0.13
C ILE A 236 21.27 10.07 -0.39
N LYS A 237 21.10 10.46 -1.65
CA LYS A 237 20.42 11.69 -2.05
C LYS A 237 19.02 11.78 -1.45
N TYR A 238 18.18 10.78 -1.69
CA TYR A 238 16.80 10.78 -1.22
C TYR A 238 16.69 10.62 0.31
N ALA A 239 17.55 9.82 0.94
CA ALA A 239 17.65 9.78 2.40
C ALA A 239 17.99 11.17 2.99
N SER A 240 18.93 11.89 2.39
CA SER A 240 19.31 13.23 2.82
C SER A 240 18.17 14.24 2.65
N MET A 241 17.39 14.13 1.55
CA MET A 241 16.20 14.97 1.33
C MET A 241 15.11 14.71 2.39
N ALA A 242 14.92 13.47 2.81
CA ALA A 242 13.94 13.12 3.86
C ALA A 242 14.37 13.63 5.25
N LEU A 243 15.65 13.42 5.60
CA LEU A 243 16.17 13.71 6.94
C LEU A 243 16.47 15.20 7.15
N GLY A 244 16.84 15.93 6.08
CA GLY A 244 17.23 17.32 6.16
C GLY A 244 18.56 17.52 6.91
N SER A 245 18.77 18.72 7.45
CA SER A 245 20.04 19.12 8.09
C SER A 245 20.21 18.61 9.54
N ASP A 246 19.14 18.13 10.17
CA ASP A 246 19.17 17.62 11.56
C ASP A 246 18.55 16.21 11.66
N PRO A 247 19.30 15.17 11.26
CA PRO A 247 18.83 13.78 11.34
C PRO A 247 18.50 13.32 12.76
N LYS A 248 19.22 13.82 13.77
CA LYS A 248 19.00 13.43 15.17
C LYS A 248 17.61 13.80 15.67
N SER A 249 17.06 14.92 15.23
CA SER A 249 15.70 15.34 15.60
C SER A 249 14.59 14.46 15.02
N GLN A 250 14.94 13.61 14.06
CA GLN A 250 14.01 12.66 13.43
C GLN A 250 14.03 11.28 14.09
N LEU A 251 14.97 11.03 15.00
CA LEU A 251 15.05 9.77 15.71
C LEU A 251 13.85 9.59 16.66
N ARG A 252 13.44 8.34 16.82
CA ARG A 252 12.41 7.98 17.80
C ARG A 252 13.01 8.02 19.20
N ASP A 253 12.33 8.68 20.11
CA ASP A 253 12.66 8.67 21.53
C ASP A 253 12.15 7.39 22.16
N LEU A 254 13.02 6.41 22.30
CA LEU A 254 12.69 5.12 22.90
C LEU A 254 12.50 5.22 24.41
N ASP A 255 13.20 6.13 25.10
CA ASP A 255 13.03 6.37 26.53
C ASP A 255 11.64 6.92 26.84
N TYR A 256 11.14 7.83 25.98
CA TYR A 256 9.76 8.30 26.06
C TYR A 256 8.76 7.14 25.95
N LEU A 257 8.96 6.24 25.00
CA LEU A 257 8.06 5.09 24.83
C LEU A 257 8.19 4.07 25.97
N ALA A 258 9.39 3.85 26.50
CA ALA A 258 9.63 2.96 27.63
C ALA A 258 9.00 3.46 28.95
N ALA A 259 8.73 4.76 29.06
CA ALA A 259 8.08 5.35 30.25
C ALA A 259 6.58 5.03 30.34
N PHE A 260 5.95 4.55 29.26
CA PHE A 260 4.53 4.17 29.29
C PHE A 260 4.32 2.88 30.09
N PRO A 261 3.21 2.79 30.84
CA PRO A 261 2.82 1.55 31.50
C PRO A 261 2.67 0.45 30.48
N ARG A 262 3.19 -0.75 30.80
CA ARG A 262 3.06 -1.92 29.91
C ARG A 262 1.63 -2.41 29.74
N ASN A 263 0.74 -2.05 30.62
CA ASN A 263 -0.67 -2.39 30.55
C ASN A 263 -1.50 -1.12 30.86
N PRO A 264 -2.39 -0.68 29.98
CA PRO A 264 -2.74 -1.35 28.72
C PRO A 264 -1.74 -1.04 27.57
N LEU A 265 -1.43 -2.04 26.77
CA LEU A 265 -0.56 -1.93 25.56
C LEU A 265 -1.04 -0.87 24.57
N ASN A 266 -2.34 -0.58 24.60
CA ASN A 266 -2.96 0.41 23.70
C ASN A 266 -2.32 1.80 23.81
N ASP A 267 -1.81 2.19 24.98
CA ASP A 267 -1.22 3.52 25.15
C ASP A 267 0.16 3.61 24.51
N ILE A 268 0.97 2.57 24.61
CA ILE A 268 2.28 2.47 23.93
C ILE A 268 2.06 2.46 22.41
N SER A 269 1.12 1.67 21.92
CA SER A 269 0.80 1.58 20.49
C SER A 269 0.31 2.94 19.95
N LYS A 270 -0.56 3.63 20.66
CA LYS A 270 -1.01 4.98 20.29
C LYS A 270 0.13 5.99 20.30
N ALA A 271 1.01 5.94 21.31
CA ALA A 271 2.16 6.81 21.39
C ALA A 271 3.14 6.52 20.23
N TYR A 272 3.40 5.24 19.94
CA TYR A 272 4.28 4.82 18.86
C TYR A 272 3.78 5.27 17.47
N ASN A 273 2.48 5.16 17.22
CA ASN A 273 1.84 5.51 15.94
C ASN A 273 1.35 6.97 15.89
N SER A 274 1.74 7.80 16.85
CA SER A 274 1.27 9.20 16.88
C SER A 274 1.78 10.00 15.68
N THR A 275 0.87 10.76 15.06
CA THR A 275 1.21 11.73 14.01
C THR A 275 2.09 12.89 14.52
N SER A 276 2.15 13.11 15.84
CA SER A 276 3.00 14.15 16.44
C SER A 276 4.49 13.79 16.44
N LEU A 277 4.83 12.49 16.37
CA LEU A 277 6.23 12.05 16.36
C LEU A 277 6.90 12.39 15.03
N LYS A 278 8.04 13.07 15.08
CA LYS A 278 8.83 13.39 13.90
C LYS A 278 9.34 12.13 13.17
N ALA A 279 9.57 11.06 13.91
CA ALA A 279 10.02 9.77 13.38
C ALA A 279 8.97 9.08 12.48
N ASN A 280 7.69 9.41 12.59
CA ASN A 280 6.64 8.85 11.77
C ASN A 280 6.43 9.71 10.53
N TYR A 281 6.94 9.27 9.38
CA TYR A 281 6.76 9.94 8.10
C TYR A 281 5.49 9.50 7.37
N LEU A 282 5.17 8.19 7.44
CA LEU A 282 3.95 7.60 6.91
C LEU A 282 3.37 6.65 7.95
N ILE A 283 2.08 6.74 8.20
CA ILE A 283 1.33 5.84 9.08
C ILE A 283 0.40 5.03 8.21
N SER A 284 0.69 3.73 8.08
CA SER A 284 -0.22 2.79 7.42
C SER A 284 -1.45 2.53 8.29
N THR A 285 -2.61 2.45 7.67
CA THR A 285 -3.87 2.06 8.29
C THR A 285 -4.13 0.55 8.20
N GLY A 286 -3.24 -0.19 7.53
CA GLY A 286 -3.33 -1.63 7.40
C GLY A 286 -3.30 -2.34 8.75
N LEU A 287 -4.18 -3.32 8.93
CA LEU A 287 -4.22 -4.14 10.14
C LEU A 287 -3.21 -5.29 10.02
N SER A 288 -2.38 -5.46 11.07
CA SER A 288 -1.41 -6.56 11.15
C SER A 288 -1.52 -7.29 12.49
N ASN A 289 -1.44 -8.62 12.44
CA ASN A 289 -1.35 -9.47 13.61
C ASN A 289 0.11 -9.68 14.09
N ALA A 290 1.09 -9.11 13.41
CA ALA A 290 2.51 -9.29 13.70
C ALA A 290 2.85 -8.99 15.17
N GLY A 291 2.35 -7.87 15.71
CA GLY A 291 2.57 -7.51 17.11
C GLY A 291 2.02 -8.53 18.11
N ALA A 292 0.89 -9.17 17.83
CA ALA A 292 0.31 -10.19 18.70
C ALA A 292 1.07 -11.53 18.62
N ILE A 293 1.67 -11.82 17.47
CA ILE A 293 2.35 -13.11 17.22
C ILE A 293 3.81 -13.04 17.69
N PHE A 294 4.54 -12.02 17.27
CA PHE A 294 5.98 -11.93 17.49
C PHE A 294 6.36 -11.36 18.86
N CYS A 295 5.55 -10.46 19.43
CA CYS A 295 5.82 -9.89 20.76
C CYS A 295 5.53 -10.84 21.94
N ASN A 296 5.32 -12.11 21.73
CA ASN A 296 5.18 -13.20 22.72
C ASN A 296 4.23 -12.93 23.90
N TYR A 297 3.23 -12.09 23.72
CA TYR A 297 2.22 -11.79 24.73
C TYR A 297 1.25 -12.96 24.91
N GLY A 298 1.68 -13.96 25.68
CA GLY A 298 0.88 -15.16 25.94
C GLY A 298 0.61 -16.00 24.69
N SER A 299 1.33 -15.72 23.60
CA SER A 299 1.15 -16.43 22.35
C SER A 299 1.65 -17.85 22.54
N GLN A 300 0.76 -18.78 22.25
CA GLN A 300 1.10 -20.20 22.21
C GLN A 300 1.64 -20.59 20.82
N ASN A 301 1.98 -19.61 19.98
CA ASN A 301 2.44 -19.84 18.61
C ASN A 301 3.74 -20.64 18.60
N ARG A 302 3.80 -21.63 17.71
CA ARG A 302 4.99 -22.45 17.51
C ARG A 302 6.12 -21.63 16.89
N TYR A 303 5.79 -20.78 15.93
CA TYR A 303 6.73 -19.92 15.23
C TYR A 303 6.61 -18.50 15.76
N THR A 304 7.67 -17.99 16.36
CA THR A 304 7.73 -16.63 16.90
C THR A 304 9.19 -16.18 16.99
N HIS A 305 9.45 -14.94 17.38
CA HIS A 305 10.82 -14.41 17.46
C HIS A 305 11.72 -15.30 18.31
N GLY A 306 12.90 -15.57 17.79
CA GLY A 306 13.93 -16.35 18.44
C GLY A 306 14.47 -15.65 19.69
N LYS A 307 15.02 -16.42 20.63
CA LYS A 307 15.55 -15.89 21.90
C LYS A 307 16.61 -14.81 21.71
N SER A 308 17.42 -14.89 20.66
CA SER A 308 18.44 -13.89 20.32
C SER A 308 17.84 -12.55 19.95
N ILE A 309 16.73 -12.53 19.19
CA ILE A 309 16.00 -11.33 18.81
C ILE A 309 15.21 -10.79 20.00
N ALA A 310 14.47 -11.64 20.67
CA ALA A 310 13.69 -11.31 21.87
C ALA A 310 14.51 -10.63 22.97
N ALA A 311 15.77 -10.99 23.12
CA ALA A 311 16.67 -10.38 24.10
C ALA A 311 16.98 -8.90 23.81
N TYR A 312 16.86 -8.47 22.57
CA TYR A 312 17.08 -7.07 22.14
C TYR A 312 15.79 -6.25 22.02
N GLU A 313 14.64 -6.89 22.03
CA GLU A 313 13.36 -6.22 21.99
C GLU A 313 12.98 -5.67 23.36
N THR A 314 12.76 -4.37 23.46
CA THR A 314 12.44 -3.68 24.74
C THR A 314 11.16 -4.19 25.39
N ILE A 315 10.31 -4.89 24.67
CA ILE A 315 9.03 -5.44 25.14
C ILE A 315 9.21 -6.82 25.77
N GLU A 316 10.22 -7.62 25.38
CA GLU A 316 10.36 -9.01 25.79
C GLU A 316 11.29 -9.27 26.99
N THR A 317 12.09 -8.31 27.41
CA THR A 317 12.95 -8.46 28.61
C THR A 317 12.20 -8.81 29.90
N SER A 318 10.85 -8.80 29.86
CA SER A 318 10.01 -9.19 31.00
C SER A 318 9.32 -10.55 30.86
N ALA A 319 9.32 -11.16 29.67
CA ALA A 319 8.71 -12.47 29.47
C ALA A 319 9.64 -13.61 29.94
N THR A 320 10.97 -13.38 29.97
CA THR A 320 11.98 -14.34 30.46
C THR A 320 11.96 -14.55 31.96
N THR A 321 11.22 -13.78 32.73
CA THR A 321 11.10 -13.94 34.20
C THR A 321 9.85 -14.72 34.62
N MET A 322 9.07 -15.28 33.67
CA MET A 322 7.92 -16.16 33.95
C MET A 322 8.21 -17.62 33.56
N SER A 323 9.38 -18.15 33.87
CA SER A 323 9.67 -19.59 33.82
C SER A 323 9.54 -20.21 35.17
#